data_fbd00db77e54844ef6bd5135b69c7ca9
#
_entry.id   fbd00db77e54844ef6bd5135b69c7ca9
#
_cell.length_a   1.000
_cell.length_b   1.000
_cell.length_c   1.000
_cell.angle_alpha   90.00
_cell.angle_beta   90.00
_cell.angle_gamma   90.00
#
_symmetry.space_group_name_H-M   'P 1'
#
loop_
_entity.id
_entity.type
_entity.pdbx_description
1 polymer ?
#
loop_
_entity_poly.entity_id
_entity_poly.type
_entity_poly.pdbx_seq_one_letter_code
_entity_poly.pdbx_strand_id
1 'polypeptide(L)'
;MIKNILWDFNGTVMDDMGASVGAVNAMLTKRGLPLIDEEWYVLHLVMPLERFYGSIGFDMQKERIEEVSEEFQVECRKFPRPVFPAVRAALERFQAKGLRQLLFSSLYHDILVRQAEERQISHYFEGIVGRKDRSLGGKEKAAEAYFCAHGILPEETLVVGDLTTDFDMAAYLGCPCALIDQGHQHRTILEKTGAFVLHSADELDQLMEDLK
;
A
#
# COMPACT_ATOMS: atom_id res chain seq x y z
N MET A 1 -1.28 21.73 10.61
CA MET A 1 -2.33 20.82 11.17
C MET A 1 -2.84 19.93 10.05
N ILE A 2 -2.86 18.63 10.25
CA ILE A 2 -3.32 17.65 9.25
C ILE A 2 -4.83 17.77 9.06
N LYS A 3 -5.27 17.86 7.80
CA LYS A 3 -6.67 17.92 7.36
C LYS A 3 -7.03 16.78 6.42
N ASN A 4 -6.02 16.18 5.78
CA ASN A 4 -6.19 15.12 4.81
C ASN A 4 -5.33 13.92 5.20
N ILE A 5 -5.84 12.71 4.94
CA ILE A 5 -5.07 11.47 5.04
C ILE A 5 -5.13 10.76 3.70
N LEU A 6 -3.96 10.45 3.16
CA LEU A 6 -3.80 9.66 1.94
C LEU A 6 -3.34 8.26 2.34
N TRP A 7 -4.22 7.29 2.16
CA TRP A 7 -3.99 5.89 2.50
C TRP A 7 -3.48 5.11 1.29
N ASP A 8 -2.43 4.31 1.47
CA ASP A 8 -2.19 3.18 0.59
C ASP A 8 -3.21 2.06 0.86
N PHE A 9 -3.31 1.08 -0.04
CA PHE A 9 -4.33 0.04 0.04
C PHE A 9 -3.77 -1.30 0.54
N ASN A 10 -2.90 -1.97 -0.24
CA ASN A 10 -2.39 -3.29 0.09
C ASN A 10 -1.32 -3.20 1.18
N GLY A 11 -1.42 -4.01 2.23
CA GLY A 11 -0.52 -3.96 3.38
C GLY A 11 -0.77 -2.79 4.35
N THR A 12 -1.55 -1.80 3.94
CA THR A 12 -1.89 -0.63 4.76
C THR A 12 -3.35 -0.65 5.21
N VAL A 13 -4.30 -0.55 4.29
CA VAL A 13 -5.74 -0.71 4.58
C VAL A 13 -6.11 -2.19 4.62
N MET A 14 -5.54 -2.97 3.73
CA MET A 14 -5.77 -4.40 3.58
C MET A 14 -4.73 -5.22 4.33
N ASP A 15 -5.19 -6.15 5.15
CA ASP A 15 -4.39 -7.22 5.74
C ASP A 15 -4.24 -8.34 4.69
N ASP A 16 -3.26 -8.20 3.83
CA ASP A 16 -3.04 -9.12 2.71
C ASP A 16 -1.59 -9.64 2.58
N MET A 17 -0.74 -9.40 3.57
CA MET A 17 0.63 -9.92 3.58
C MET A 17 0.64 -11.46 3.56
N GLY A 18 -0.13 -12.13 4.43
CA GLY A 18 -0.24 -13.58 4.44
C GLY A 18 -0.83 -14.15 3.14
N ALA A 19 -1.79 -13.45 2.51
CA ALA A 19 -2.32 -13.80 1.20
C ALA A 19 -1.26 -13.68 0.10
N SER A 20 -0.40 -12.67 0.18
CA SER A 20 0.70 -12.44 -0.75
C SER A 20 1.77 -13.52 -0.66
N VAL A 21 2.18 -13.90 0.56
CA VAL A 21 3.11 -15.02 0.78
C VAL A 21 2.51 -16.33 0.30
N GLY A 22 1.23 -16.58 0.58
CA GLY A 22 0.53 -17.76 0.08
C GLY A 22 0.48 -17.83 -1.45
N ALA A 23 0.22 -16.71 -2.12
CA ALA A 23 0.22 -16.61 -3.57
C ALA A 23 1.61 -16.87 -4.16
N VAL A 24 2.64 -16.21 -3.62
CA VAL A 24 4.03 -16.40 -4.04
C VAL A 24 4.44 -17.87 -3.88
N ASN A 25 4.10 -18.49 -2.75
CA ASN A 25 4.41 -19.90 -2.50
C ASN A 25 3.67 -20.86 -3.45
N ALA A 26 2.44 -20.56 -3.84
CA ALA A 26 1.73 -21.32 -4.89
C ALA A 26 2.45 -21.22 -6.24
N MET A 27 2.95 -20.03 -6.58
CA MET A 27 3.71 -19.80 -7.82
C MET A 27 5.09 -20.49 -7.79
N LEU A 28 5.78 -20.45 -6.64
CA LEU A 28 7.05 -21.17 -6.42
C LEU A 28 6.86 -22.68 -6.54
N THR A 29 5.80 -23.22 -5.96
CA THR A 29 5.46 -24.65 -6.05
C THR A 29 5.31 -25.10 -7.50
N LYS A 30 4.61 -24.34 -8.34
CA LYS A 30 4.44 -24.64 -9.79
C LYS A 30 5.76 -24.69 -10.54
N ARG A 31 6.77 -23.94 -10.07
CA ARG A 31 8.11 -23.86 -10.67
C ARG A 31 9.12 -24.82 -10.04
N GLY A 32 8.72 -25.59 -9.01
CA GLY A 32 9.62 -26.47 -8.26
C GLY A 32 10.70 -25.69 -7.47
N LEU A 33 10.41 -24.44 -7.09
CA LEU A 33 11.32 -23.55 -6.36
C LEU A 33 11.09 -23.66 -4.84
N PRO A 34 12.10 -23.34 -4.01
CA PRO A 34 11.95 -23.31 -2.56
C PRO A 34 10.90 -22.30 -2.11
N LEU A 35 10.12 -22.66 -1.08
CA LEU A 35 9.13 -21.79 -0.48
C LEU A 35 9.78 -20.76 0.42
N ILE A 36 9.09 -19.63 0.63
CA ILE A 36 9.48 -18.54 1.53
C ILE A 36 8.48 -18.45 2.69
N ASP A 37 8.92 -17.95 3.83
CA ASP A 37 8.04 -17.59 4.95
C ASP A 37 7.76 -16.08 4.99
N GLU A 38 6.90 -15.68 5.92
CA GLU A 38 6.49 -14.29 6.08
C GLU A 38 7.66 -13.39 6.52
N GLU A 39 8.52 -13.87 7.42
CA GLU A 39 9.68 -13.13 7.90
C GLU A 39 10.66 -12.85 6.76
N TRP A 40 10.94 -13.88 5.96
CA TRP A 40 11.77 -13.72 4.77
C TRP A 40 11.15 -12.73 3.76
N TYR A 41 9.83 -12.86 3.53
CA TYR A 41 9.11 -11.99 2.59
C TYR A 41 9.23 -10.50 2.96
N VAL A 42 8.89 -10.13 4.19
CA VAL A 42 8.90 -8.71 4.61
C VAL A 42 10.30 -8.11 4.65
N LEU A 43 11.35 -8.93 4.85
CA LEU A 43 12.74 -8.51 4.82
C LEU A 43 13.31 -8.36 3.40
N HIS A 44 12.72 -9.03 2.41
CA HIS A 44 13.30 -9.12 1.06
C HIS A 44 12.41 -8.55 -0.04
N LEU A 45 11.17 -8.16 0.27
CA LEU A 45 10.32 -7.48 -0.71
C LEU A 45 10.95 -6.14 -1.11
N VAL A 46 11.30 -6.03 -2.38
CA VAL A 46 11.90 -4.83 -2.98
C VAL A 46 11.21 -4.45 -4.28
N MET A 47 11.22 -3.16 -4.59
CA MET A 47 10.75 -2.66 -5.86
C MET A 47 11.93 -2.34 -6.79
N PRO A 48 11.81 -2.50 -8.11
CA PRO A 48 10.64 -3.07 -8.80
C PRO A 48 10.51 -4.58 -8.58
N LEU A 49 9.29 -5.13 -8.73
CA LEU A 49 8.95 -6.52 -8.45
C LEU A 49 9.78 -7.56 -9.21
N GLU A 50 10.34 -7.19 -10.38
CA GLU A 50 11.25 -8.05 -11.13
C GLU A 50 12.48 -8.46 -10.31
N ARG A 51 12.97 -7.55 -9.44
CA ARG A 51 14.10 -7.86 -8.54
C ARG A 51 13.68 -8.84 -7.47
N PHE A 52 12.50 -8.65 -6.90
CA PHE A 52 11.96 -9.57 -5.90
C PHE A 52 11.76 -10.97 -6.48
N TYR A 53 11.04 -11.10 -7.60
CA TYR A 53 10.80 -12.40 -8.23
C TYR A 53 12.10 -13.07 -8.70
N GLY A 54 13.03 -12.31 -9.25
CA GLY A 54 14.35 -12.83 -9.63
C GLY A 54 15.13 -13.37 -8.42
N SER A 55 15.03 -12.74 -7.24
CA SER A 55 15.72 -13.18 -6.02
C SER A 55 15.20 -14.51 -5.46
N ILE A 56 13.96 -14.87 -5.75
CA ILE A 56 13.33 -16.14 -5.35
C ILE A 56 13.34 -17.21 -6.46
N GLY A 57 14.07 -16.95 -7.55
CA GLY A 57 14.40 -17.95 -8.57
C GLY A 57 13.54 -17.92 -9.82
N PHE A 58 12.68 -16.92 -10.03
CA PHE A 58 11.98 -16.73 -11.30
C PHE A 58 12.96 -16.34 -12.41
N ASP A 59 12.80 -16.90 -13.59
CA ASP A 59 13.60 -16.56 -14.77
C ASP A 59 13.04 -15.30 -15.45
N MET A 60 13.34 -14.13 -14.88
CA MET A 60 12.86 -12.84 -15.40
C MET A 60 13.41 -12.47 -16.79
N GLN A 61 14.27 -13.30 -17.39
CA GLN A 61 14.64 -13.16 -18.82
C GLN A 61 13.62 -13.84 -19.74
N LYS A 62 12.88 -14.83 -19.23
CA LYS A 62 11.88 -15.59 -19.97
C LYS A 62 10.45 -15.26 -19.54
N GLU A 63 10.24 -14.94 -18.27
CA GLU A 63 8.93 -14.63 -17.71
C GLU A 63 8.69 -13.12 -17.72
N ARG A 64 7.59 -12.69 -18.30
CA ARG A 64 7.22 -11.27 -18.32
C ARG A 64 6.57 -10.88 -16.99
N ILE A 65 6.95 -9.72 -16.46
CA ILE A 65 6.43 -9.25 -15.16
C ILE A 65 4.90 -9.11 -15.17
N GLU A 66 4.32 -8.77 -16.33
CA GLU A 66 2.87 -8.67 -16.45
C GLU A 66 2.18 -10.03 -16.24
N GLU A 67 2.73 -11.11 -16.82
CA GLU A 67 2.22 -12.47 -16.70
C GLU A 67 2.38 -12.97 -15.26
N VAL A 68 3.54 -12.70 -14.66
CA VAL A 68 3.82 -13.04 -13.26
C VAL A 68 2.84 -12.29 -12.32
N SER A 69 2.58 -11.01 -12.60
CA SER A 69 1.64 -10.21 -11.83
C SER A 69 0.19 -10.69 -11.99
N GLU A 70 -0.20 -11.12 -13.18
CA GLU A 70 -1.53 -11.71 -13.42
C GLU A 70 -1.68 -13.06 -12.67
N GLU A 71 -0.66 -13.92 -12.73
CA GLU A 71 -0.63 -15.16 -11.97
C GLU A 71 -0.73 -14.89 -10.45
N PHE A 72 0.05 -13.94 -9.93
CA PHE A 72 -0.02 -13.52 -8.54
C PHE A 72 -1.44 -13.10 -8.15
N GLN A 73 -2.10 -12.27 -8.96
CA GLN A 73 -3.47 -11.84 -8.67
C GLN A 73 -4.46 -13.01 -8.63
N VAL A 74 -4.29 -14.00 -9.51
CA VAL A 74 -5.14 -15.21 -9.52
C VAL A 74 -4.93 -16.02 -8.25
N GLU A 75 -3.69 -16.25 -7.85
CA GLU A 75 -3.35 -17.03 -6.65
C GLU A 75 -3.78 -16.27 -5.37
N CYS A 76 -3.50 -14.97 -5.28
CA CYS A 76 -3.82 -14.15 -4.13
C CYS A 76 -5.33 -14.10 -3.80
N ARG A 77 -6.20 -14.19 -4.82
CA ARG A 77 -7.67 -14.25 -4.63
C ARG A 77 -8.15 -15.48 -3.85
N LYS A 78 -7.34 -16.53 -3.75
CA LYS A 78 -7.69 -17.75 -3.03
C LYS A 78 -7.57 -17.62 -1.51
N PHE A 79 -6.96 -16.54 -1.04
CA PHE A 79 -6.71 -16.27 0.37
C PHE A 79 -7.57 -15.12 0.91
N PRO A 80 -7.94 -15.14 2.20
CA PRO A 80 -8.64 -14.02 2.81
C PRO A 80 -7.75 -12.77 2.85
N ARG A 81 -8.37 -11.62 2.63
CA ARG A 81 -7.72 -10.30 2.66
C ARG A 81 -8.70 -9.31 3.31
N PRO A 82 -8.84 -9.33 4.63
CA PRO A 82 -9.71 -8.41 5.35
C PRO A 82 -9.12 -6.99 5.40
N VAL A 83 -9.91 -6.02 5.84
CA VAL A 83 -9.41 -4.71 6.27
C VAL A 83 -8.84 -4.88 7.68
N PHE A 84 -7.66 -4.28 7.95
CA PHE A 84 -7.14 -4.24 9.33
C PHE A 84 -8.18 -3.63 10.28
N PRO A 85 -8.50 -4.27 11.41
CA PRO A 85 -9.49 -3.74 12.35
C PRO A 85 -9.15 -2.34 12.87
N ALA A 86 -7.88 -2.09 13.18
CA ALA A 86 -7.39 -0.79 13.62
C ALA A 86 -7.56 0.29 12.55
N VAL A 87 -7.36 -0.06 11.26
CA VAL A 87 -7.56 0.86 10.15
C VAL A 87 -9.04 1.16 9.96
N ARG A 88 -9.91 0.16 10.02
CA ARG A 88 -11.37 0.41 9.95
C ARG A 88 -11.82 1.38 11.04
N ALA A 89 -11.38 1.17 12.28
CA ALA A 89 -11.68 2.06 13.38
C ALA A 89 -11.09 3.48 13.17
N ALA A 90 -9.90 3.59 12.58
CA ALA A 90 -9.28 4.87 12.24
C ALA A 90 -10.08 5.61 11.14
N LEU A 91 -10.51 4.91 10.08
CA LEU A 91 -11.33 5.48 9.01
C LEU A 91 -12.63 6.10 9.56
N GLU A 92 -13.31 5.39 10.47
CA GLU A 92 -14.52 5.87 11.13
C GLU A 92 -14.25 7.10 12.00
N ARG A 93 -13.20 7.04 12.84
CA ARG A 93 -12.82 8.16 13.72
C ARG A 93 -12.45 9.41 12.94
N PHE A 94 -11.68 9.27 11.87
CA PHE A 94 -11.23 10.40 11.07
C PHE A 94 -12.36 11.01 10.25
N GLN A 95 -13.29 10.20 9.75
CA GLN A 95 -14.51 10.71 9.13
C GLN A 95 -15.35 11.50 10.14
N ALA A 96 -15.51 11.00 11.38
CA ALA A 96 -16.23 11.71 12.43
C ALA A 96 -15.56 13.03 12.85
N LYS A 97 -14.22 13.13 12.74
CA LYS A 97 -13.45 14.36 12.94
C LYS A 97 -13.49 15.34 11.75
N GLY A 98 -14.12 14.95 10.65
CA GLY A 98 -14.21 15.76 9.43
C GLY A 98 -12.90 15.81 8.62
N LEU A 99 -12.00 14.86 8.80
CA LEU A 99 -10.80 14.73 7.99
C LEU A 99 -11.16 14.20 6.61
N ARG A 100 -10.57 14.79 5.57
CA ARG A 100 -10.66 14.26 4.20
C ARG A 100 -9.79 13.03 4.08
N GLN A 101 -10.35 11.92 3.62
CA GLN A 101 -9.62 10.69 3.43
C GLN A 101 -9.57 10.32 1.94
N LEU A 102 -8.39 9.92 1.48
CA LEU A 102 -8.10 9.58 0.09
C LEU A 102 -7.48 8.18 0.05
N LEU A 103 -7.82 7.40 -0.96
CA LEU A 103 -7.26 6.06 -1.17
C LEU A 103 -6.46 6.04 -2.47
N PHE A 104 -5.17 5.74 -2.38
CA PHE A 104 -4.27 5.66 -3.53
C PHE A 104 -3.59 4.29 -3.58
N SER A 105 -3.58 3.66 -4.76
CA SER A 105 -2.96 2.35 -4.94
C SER A 105 -2.37 2.18 -6.34
N SER A 106 -1.35 1.32 -6.44
CA SER A 106 -0.81 0.85 -7.71
C SER A 106 -1.73 -0.15 -8.43
N LEU A 107 -2.82 -0.58 -7.81
CA LEU A 107 -3.86 -1.39 -8.46
C LEU A 107 -4.54 -0.62 -9.59
N TYR A 108 -5.09 -1.35 -10.57
CA TYR A 108 -5.99 -0.73 -11.54
C TYR A 108 -7.20 -0.11 -10.83
N HIS A 109 -7.59 1.08 -11.30
CA HIS A 109 -8.65 1.89 -10.66
C HIS A 109 -9.94 1.10 -10.44
N ASP A 110 -10.42 0.40 -11.46
CA ASP A 110 -11.67 -0.38 -11.37
C ASP A 110 -11.59 -1.53 -10.37
N ILE A 111 -10.40 -2.13 -10.23
CA ILE A 111 -10.14 -3.18 -9.24
C ILE A 111 -10.14 -2.58 -7.84
N LEU A 112 -9.49 -1.44 -7.66
CA LEU A 112 -9.41 -0.74 -6.37
C LEU A 112 -10.80 -0.32 -5.88
N VAL A 113 -11.59 0.34 -6.74
CA VAL A 113 -12.96 0.76 -6.42
C VAL A 113 -13.81 -0.43 -6.01
N ARG A 114 -13.84 -1.48 -6.84
CA ARG A 114 -14.59 -2.70 -6.52
C ARG A 114 -14.15 -3.33 -5.20
N GLN A 115 -12.85 -3.42 -4.93
CA GLN A 115 -12.35 -3.98 -3.68
C GLN A 115 -12.72 -3.13 -2.45
N ALA A 116 -12.74 -1.81 -2.58
CA ALA A 116 -13.19 -0.92 -1.51
C ALA A 116 -14.70 -1.05 -1.24
N GLU A 117 -15.52 -1.22 -2.31
CA GLU A 117 -16.96 -1.46 -2.20
C GLU A 117 -17.27 -2.81 -1.56
N GLU A 118 -16.66 -3.90 -2.03
CA GLU A 118 -16.82 -5.26 -1.48
C GLU A 118 -16.52 -5.32 0.03
N ARG A 119 -15.62 -4.47 0.52
CA ARG A 119 -15.22 -4.37 1.93
C ARG A 119 -15.99 -3.30 2.70
N GLN A 120 -16.93 -2.63 2.04
CA GLN A 120 -17.78 -1.60 2.64
C GLN A 120 -16.95 -0.46 3.27
N ILE A 121 -15.88 -0.03 2.59
CA ILE A 121 -15.03 1.08 3.04
C ILE A 121 -14.99 2.25 2.04
N SER A 122 -15.55 2.09 0.83
CA SER A 122 -15.52 3.13 -0.21
C SER A 122 -16.11 4.48 0.26
N HIS A 123 -17.10 4.43 1.14
CA HIS A 123 -17.79 5.61 1.66
C HIS A 123 -16.96 6.45 2.64
N TYR A 124 -15.80 5.96 3.10
CA TYR A 124 -14.87 6.75 3.92
C TYR A 124 -13.97 7.66 3.08
N PHE A 125 -13.84 7.38 1.77
CA PHE A 125 -12.90 8.08 0.91
C PHE A 125 -13.60 9.08 0.01
N GLU A 126 -13.16 10.35 0.07
CA GLU A 126 -13.60 11.38 -0.87
C GLU A 126 -13.04 11.15 -2.28
N GLY A 127 -11.86 10.54 -2.37
CA GLY A 127 -11.21 10.18 -3.61
C GLY A 127 -10.58 8.79 -3.54
N ILE A 128 -10.84 7.99 -4.59
CA ILE A 128 -10.19 6.69 -4.79
C ILE A 128 -9.41 6.78 -6.10
N VAL A 129 -8.10 6.60 -6.04
CA VAL A 129 -7.21 6.77 -7.20
C VAL A 129 -6.34 5.54 -7.37
N GLY A 130 -6.64 4.75 -8.38
CA GLY A 130 -5.83 3.65 -8.85
C GLY A 130 -5.20 3.97 -10.19
N ARG A 131 -4.31 3.10 -10.67
CA ARG A 131 -3.67 3.21 -11.97
C ARG A 131 -4.69 3.10 -13.11
N LYS A 132 -4.67 4.05 -14.05
CA LYS A 132 -5.59 4.07 -15.21
C LYS A 132 -5.03 3.31 -16.40
N ASP A 133 -3.71 3.31 -16.60
CA ASP A 133 -3.06 2.61 -17.69
C ASP A 133 -1.64 2.15 -17.33
N ARG A 134 -0.98 1.46 -18.28
CA ARG A 134 0.38 0.92 -18.10
C ARG A 134 1.49 1.95 -18.38
N SER A 135 1.17 3.12 -18.91
CA SER A 135 2.15 4.02 -19.56
C SER A 135 2.59 5.20 -18.74
N LEU A 136 1.90 5.52 -17.65
CA LEU A 136 2.16 6.77 -16.95
C LEU A 136 2.92 6.53 -15.63
N GLY A 137 3.93 7.36 -15.48
CA GLY A 137 4.80 7.42 -14.31
C GLY A 137 4.02 7.29 -13.01
N GLY A 138 4.66 6.71 -12.05
CA GLY A 138 4.20 6.17 -10.78
C GLY A 138 3.00 6.82 -10.07
N LYS A 139 2.62 6.21 -9.01
CA LYS A 139 1.58 6.63 -8.05
C LYS A 139 1.73 8.14 -7.67
N GLU A 140 2.97 8.65 -7.68
CA GLU A 140 3.33 10.03 -7.32
C GLU A 140 2.70 11.08 -8.24
N LYS A 141 2.79 10.90 -9.56
CA LYS A 141 2.22 11.84 -10.53
C LYS A 141 0.70 11.84 -10.53
N ALA A 142 0.08 10.69 -10.28
CA ALA A 142 -1.37 10.60 -10.12
C ALA A 142 -1.83 11.34 -8.87
N ALA A 143 -1.08 11.24 -7.78
CA ALA A 143 -1.35 11.96 -6.54
C ALA A 143 -1.16 13.47 -6.70
N GLU A 144 -0.07 13.91 -7.31
CA GLU A 144 0.21 15.32 -7.62
C GLU A 144 -0.92 15.94 -8.47
N ALA A 145 -1.32 15.26 -9.55
CA ALA A 145 -2.41 15.73 -10.40
C ALA A 145 -3.74 15.82 -9.64
N TYR A 146 -4.01 14.86 -8.75
CA TYR A 146 -5.20 14.86 -7.91
C TYR A 146 -5.15 16.02 -6.91
N PHE A 147 -4.03 16.25 -6.23
CA PHE A 147 -3.85 17.35 -5.29
C PHE A 147 -4.08 18.72 -5.95
N CYS A 148 -3.46 18.94 -7.12
CA CYS A 148 -3.67 20.16 -7.90
C CYS A 148 -5.12 20.38 -8.29
N ALA A 149 -5.81 19.33 -8.75
CA ALA A 149 -7.19 19.42 -9.21
C ALA A 149 -8.21 19.69 -8.07
N HIS A 150 -7.87 19.28 -6.84
CA HIS A 150 -8.79 19.35 -5.69
C HIS A 150 -8.32 20.33 -4.60
N GLY A 151 -7.26 21.11 -4.86
CA GLY A 151 -6.74 22.09 -3.93
C GLY A 151 -6.24 21.52 -2.60
N ILE A 152 -5.63 20.31 -2.67
CA ILE A 152 -5.09 19.64 -1.49
C ILE A 152 -3.68 20.17 -1.24
N LEU A 153 -3.42 20.58 -0.01
CA LEU A 153 -2.11 21.09 0.41
C LEU A 153 -1.26 19.96 0.98
N PRO A 154 -0.05 19.73 0.44
CA PRO A 154 0.85 18.67 0.91
C PRO A 154 1.15 18.74 2.41
N GLU A 155 1.42 19.94 2.94
CA GLU A 155 1.72 20.18 4.37
C GLU A 155 0.54 19.91 5.31
N GLU A 156 -0.67 19.80 4.78
CA GLU A 156 -1.89 19.45 5.51
C GLU A 156 -2.31 17.98 5.26
N THR A 157 -1.48 17.19 4.57
CA THR A 157 -1.80 15.83 4.16
C THR A 157 -0.80 14.83 4.74
N LEU A 158 -1.27 13.88 5.55
CA LEU A 158 -0.46 12.76 6.03
C LEU A 158 -0.60 11.59 5.06
N VAL A 159 0.51 11.11 4.53
CA VAL A 159 0.57 9.85 3.78
C VAL A 159 0.73 8.69 4.76
N VAL A 160 -0.09 7.66 4.60
CA VAL A 160 -0.04 6.44 5.40
C VAL A 160 0.16 5.26 4.45
N GLY A 161 1.24 4.51 4.64
CA GLY A 161 1.62 3.37 3.80
C GLY A 161 2.35 2.28 4.60
N ASP A 162 2.90 1.30 3.92
CA ASP A 162 3.66 0.19 4.51
C ASP A 162 4.95 -0.14 3.75
N LEU A 163 5.21 0.59 2.65
CA LEU A 163 6.39 0.41 1.82
C LEU A 163 7.26 1.68 1.77
N THR A 164 8.54 1.48 1.50
CA THR A 164 9.47 2.59 1.22
C THR A 164 9.02 3.44 0.03
N THR A 165 8.30 2.87 -0.93
CA THR A 165 7.71 3.60 -2.06
C THR A 165 6.60 4.57 -1.66
N ASP A 166 5.92 4.35 -0.53
CA ASP A 166 4.95 5.30 0.01
C ASP A 166 5.66 6.51 0.61
N PHE A 167 6.79 6.28 1.27
CA PHE A 167 7.67 7.37 1.71
C PHE A 167 8.22 8.16 0.52
N ASP A 168 8.68 7.48 -0.54
CA ASP A 168 9.19 8.15 -1.76
C ASP A 168 8.09 9.03 -2.38
N MET A 169 6.85 8.55 -2.43
CA MET A 169 5.69 9.33 -2.88
C MET A 169 5.43 10.53 -1.96
N ALA A 170 5.43 10.33 -0.65
CA ALA A 170 5.22 11.40 0.32
C ALA A 170 6.30 12.47 0.20
N ALA A 171 7.57 12.08 0.08
CA ALA A 171 8.70 12.98 -0.11
C ALA A 171 8.59 13.78 -1.42
N TYR A 172 8.18 13.11 -2.51
CA TYR A 172 7.95 13.76 -3.81
C TYR A 172 6.84 14.83 -3.70
N LEU A 173 5.77 14.54 -2.99
CA LEU A 173 4.65 15.47 -2.78
C LEU A 173 4.93 16.56 -1.75
N GLY A 174 5.92 16.38 -0.87
CA GLY A 174 6.18 17.27 0.25
C GLY A 174 5.25 17.03 1.45
N CYS A 175 4.75 15.81 1.62
CA CYS A 175 3.85 15.41 2.69
C CYS A 175 4.62 14.76 3.85
N PRO A 176 4.20 14.93 5.12
CA PRO A 176 4.59 14.03 6.20
C PRO A 176 4.13 12.60 5.89
N CYS A 177 4.89 11.60 6.36
CA CYS A 177 4.65 10.20 6.09
C CYS A 177 4.68 9.36 7.37
N ALA A 178 3.68 8.50 7.53
CA ALA A 178 3.65 7.43 8.51
C ALA A 178 3.67 6.08 7.79
N LEU A 179 4.55 5.17 8.19
CA LEU A 179 4.63 3.81 7.68
C LEU A 179 4.21 2.83 8.77
N ILE A 180 3.31 1.88 8.44
CA ILE A 180 2.81 0.86 9.35
C ILE A 180 3.54 -0.45 9.09
N ASP A 181 4.20 -1.02 10.12
CA ASP A 181 5.05 -2.20 9.98
C ASP A 181 4.31 -3.55 10.00
N GLN A 182 2.97 -3.52 9.96
CA GLN A 182 2.13 -4.73 9.83
C GLN A 182 1.96 -5.18 8.36
N GLY A 183 2.45 -4.39 7.41
CA GLY A 183 2.29 -4.63 5.98
C GLY A 183 3.43 -5.46 5.37
N HIS A 184 3.82 -5.10 4.17
CA HIS A 184 4.71 -5.89 3.30
C HIS A 184 6.20 -5.66 3.54
N GLN A 185 6.62 -4.63 4.29
CA GLN A 185 8.04 -4.41 4.59
C GLN A 185 8.31 -4.39 6.09
N HIS A 186 9.45 -5.00 6.46
CA HIS A 186 9.88 -5.10 7.84
C HIS A 186 10.27 -3.73 8.42
N ARG A 187 9.97 -3.51 9.71
CA ARG A 187 10.26 -2.28 10.45
C ARG A 187 11.67 -1.74 10.24
N THR A 188 12.69 -2.62 10.28
CA THR A 188 14.09 -2.21 10.12
C THR A 188 14.43 -1.64 8.73
N ILE A 189 13.58 -1.91 7.71
CA ILE A 189 13.68 -1.29 6.39
C ILE A 189 13.01 0.08 6.42
N LEU A 190 11.79 0.15 6.98
CA LEU A 190 10.99 1.36 7.05
C LEU A 190 11.69 2.47 7.86
N GLU A 191 12.33 2.13 8.99
CA GLU A 191 13.05 3.08 9.84
C GLU A 191 14.22 3.79 9.13
N LYS A 192 14.76 3.22 8.06
CA LYS A 192 15.84 3.83 7.26
C LYS A 192 15.35 4.98 6.38
N THR A 193 14.06 5.12 6.16
CA THR A 193 13.49 6.19 5.33
C THR A 193 13.47 7.54 6.02
N GLY A 194 13.36 7.55 7.35
CA GLY A 194 13.12 8.75 8.15
C GLY A 194 11.64 9.10 8.33
N ALA A 195 10.71 8.26 7.83
CA ALA A 195 9.28 8.36 8.13
C ALA A 195 8.99 8.04 9.60
N PHE A 196 7.80 8.42 10.06
CA PHE A 196 7.27 7.92 11.33
C PHE A 196 6.86 6.46 11.16
N VAL A 197 7.51 5.53 11.86
CA VAL A 197 7.20 4.10 11.77
C VAL A 197 6.32 3.71 12.96
N LEU A 198 5.09 3.33 12.65
CA LEU A 198 4.06 2.92 13.60
C LEU A 198 3.85 1.42 13.54
N HIS A 199 3.36 0.83 14.63
CA HIS A 199 2.94 -0.57 14.63
C HIS A 199 1.49 -0.73 14.15
N SER A 200 0.64 0.25 14.42
CA SER A 200 -0.80 0.17 14.11
C SER A 200 -1.37 1.53 13.77
N ALA A 201 -2.48 1.55 13.02
CA ALA A 201 -3.27 2.76 12.76
C ALA A 201 -3.87 3.39 14.03
N ASP A 202 -3.86 2.68 15.16
CA ASP A 202 -4.29 3.24 16.45
C ASP A 202 -3.35 4.34 16.96
N GLU A 203 -2.10 4.37 16.50
CA GLU A 203 -1.09 5.37 16.88
C GLU A 203 -1.20 6.68 16.07
N LEU A 204 -1.98 6.69 14.98
CA LEU A 204 -2.11 7.86 14.10
C LEU A 204 -2.69 9.09 14.78
N ASP A 205 -3.58 8.93 15.74
CA ASP A 205 -4.17 10.07 16.48
C ASP A 205 -3.09 10.84 17.25
N GLN A 206 -2.21 10.12 17.95
CA GLN A 206 -1.10 10.73 18.69
C GLN A 206 -0.11 11.39 17.74
N LEU A 207 0.27 10.71 16.65
CA LEU A 207 1.17 11.27 15.65
C LEU A 207 0.63 12.60 15.08
N MET A 208 -0.66 12.65 14.75
CA MET A 208 -1.28 13.87 14.22
C MET A 208 -1.34 15.01 15.25
N GLU A 209 -1.34 14.69 16.55
CA GLU A 209 -1.21 15.72 17.60
C GLU A 209 0.21 16.27 17.67
N ASP A 210 1.22 15.41 17.49
CA ASP A 210 2.63 15.79 17.52
C ASP A 210 3.03 16.62 16.27
N LEU A 211 2.25 16.52 15.17
CA LEU A 211 2.44 17.28 13.92
C LEU A 211 1.72 18.63 13.90
N LYS A 212 1.13 19.09 14.99
CA LYS A 212 0.50 20.42 15.10
C LYS A 212 1.54 21.50 15.32
#